data_d43c732373b70fe01b3a28412a8d5df1
#
_entry.id   d43c732373b70fe01b3a28412a8d5df1
#
_cell.length_a   1.000
_cell.length_b   1.000
_cell.length_c   1.000
_cell.angle_alpha   90.00
_cell.angle_beta   90.00
_cell.angle_gamma   90.00
#
_symmetry.space_group_name_H-M   'P 1'
#
loop_
_entity.id
_entity.type
_entity.pdbx_description
1 polymer ?
#
loop_
_entity_poly.entity_id
_entity_poly.type
_entity_poly.pdbx_seq_one_letter_code
_entity_poly.pdbx_strand_id
1 'polypeptide(L)'
;MKTYLKQSGVATFVFLLAVSGAVAQTAKPALYKFNEKRTFEALRLSLENSNVPGFVESALYTVAECKNRYPGLDYSGLLKVVNKVAQRNSNPAIRYKAYLVSMYLTHAPTIQVTPKTDADSHEYLFKQIADQLEQRFLAYDGVNPANGT
;
A
#
# COMPACT_ATOMS: atom_id res chain seq x y z
N MET A 1 -43.17 -71.58 26.87
CA MET A 1 -42.43 -70.66 25.92
C MET A 1 -42.87 -69.25 26.24
N LYS A 2 -41.97 -68.43 26.79
CA LYS A 2 -42.28 -67.05 27.20
C LYS A 2 -41.59 -66.12 26.16
N THR A 3 -42.46 -65.38 25.43
CA THR A 3 -41.99 -64.37 24.46
C THR A 3 -41.90 -63.02 25.18
N TYR A 4 -40.72 -62.45 25.25
CA TYR A 4 -40.49 -61.12 25.78
C TYR A 4 -40.63 -60.11 24.66
N LEU A 5 -41.61 -59.20 24.77
CA LEU A 5 -41.71 -58.02 23.95
C LEU A 5 -40.68 -56.97 24.45
N LYS A 6 -39.81 -56.58 23.55
CA LYS A 6 -38.84 -55.55 23.79
C LYS A 6 -39.44 -54.21 23.38
N GLN A 7 -39.78 -53.39 24.36
CA GLN A 7 -40.30 -52.05 24.15
C GLN A 7 -39.14 -51.10 23.80
N SER A 8 -39.16 -50.59 22.56
CA SER A 8 -38.20 -49.63 22.06
C SER A 8 -38.71 -48.24 22.39
N GLY A 9 -38.10 -47.58 23.36
CA GLY A 9 -38.38 -46.18 23.70
C GLY A 9 -37.71 -45.23 22.73
N VAL A 10 -38.51 -44.55 21.93
CA VAL A 10 -38.05 -43.44 21.08
C VAL A 10 -37.92 -42.19 21.96
N ALA A 11 -36.69 -41.83 22.31
CA ALA A 11 -36.38 -40.56 22.97
C ALA A 11 -36.37 -39.44 21.92
N THR A 12 -37.45 -38.65 21.90
CA THR A 12 -37.53 -37.44 21.07
C THR A 12 -36.67 -36.35 21.69
N PHE A 13 -35.49 -36.14 21.11
CA PHE A 13 -34.58 -35.04 21.48
C PHE A 13 -35.11 -33.76 20.82
N VAL A 14 -35.80 -32.92 21.57
CA VAL A 14 -36.18 -31.58 21.14
C VAL A 14 -34.94 -30.68 21.24
N PHE A 15 -34.33 -30.40 20.10
CA PHE A 15 -33.22 -29.44 20.00
C PHE A 15 -33.80 -28.03 20.00
N LEU A 16 -33.76 -27.36 21.16
CA LEU A 16 -34.06 -25.94 21.27
C LEU A 16 -32.90 -25.16 20.68
N LEU A 17 -33.03 -24.75 19.41
CA LEU A 17 -32.14 -23.78 18.78
C LEU A 17 -32.38 -22.40 19.38
N ALA A 18 -31.60 -22.06 20.41
CA ALA A 18 -31.48 -20.68 20.87
C ALA A 18 -30.75 -19.87 19.75
N VAL A 19 -31.57 -19.16 18.98
CA VAL A 19 -31.04 -18.14 18.04
C VAL A 19 -30.52 -17.00 18.89
N SER A 20 -29.24 -17.09 19.27
CA SER A 20 -28.50 -15.96 19.82
C SER A 20 -28.30 -14.95 18.69
N GLY A 21 -29.19 -13.96 18.62
CA GLY A 21 -29.04 -12.79 17.78
C GLY A 21 -27.73 -12.08 18.16
N ALA A 22 -26.67 -12.41 17.46
CA ALA A 22 -25.45 -11.60 17.47
C ALA A 22 -25.85 -10.24 16.90
N VAL A 23 -26.13 -9.27 17.77
CA VAL A 23 -26.17 -7.86 17.42
C VAL A 23 -24.76 -7.53 16.94
N ALA A 24 -24.57 -7.58 15.63
CA ALA A 24 -23.38 -7.03 15.01
C ALA A 24 -23.33 -5.55 15.40
N GLN A 25 -22.57 -5.25 16.44
CA GLN A 25 -22.20 -3.88 16.74
C GLN A 25 -21.43 -3.39 15.50
N THR A 26 -22.13 -2.65 14.65
CA THR A 26 -21.51 -1.81 13.63
C THR A 26 -20.74 -0.73 14.38
N ALA A 27 -19.57 -1.10 14.92
CA ALA A 27 -18.59 -0.15 15.36
C ALA A 27 -18.32 0.73 14.14
N LYS A 28 -18.81 1.98 14.15
CA LYS A 28 -18.39 2.99 13.19
C LYS A 28 -16.88 2.90 13.14
N PRO A 29 -16.27 2.68 11.96
CA PRO A 29 -14.82 2.64 11.88
C PRO A 29 -14.33 3.95 12.51
N ALA A 30 -13.66 3.86 13.65
CA ALA A 30 -13.01 5.00 14.24
C ALA A 30 -12.17 5.58 13.12
N LEU A 31 -12.48 6.80 12.68
CA LEU A 31 -11.70 7.53 11.70
C LEU A 31 -10.29 7.60 12.28
N TYR A 32 -9.44 6.66 11.85
CA TYR A 32 -8.05 6.59 12.28
C TYR A 32 -7.42 7.91 11.87
N LYS A 33 -7.28 8.81 12.86
CA LYS A 33 -6.64 10.11 12.60
C LYS A 33 -5.21 9.80 12.17
N PHE A 34 -4.88 10.13 10.92
CA PHE A 34 -3.55 9.93 10.37
C PHE A 34 -2.52 10.60 11.29
N ASN A 35 -1.58 9.82 11.81
CA ASN A 35 -0.51 10.32 12.65
C ASN A 35 0.76 10.41 11.79
N GLU A 36 1.00 11.58 11.21
CA GLU A 36 2.13 11.87 10.33
C GLU A 36 3.46 11.44 10.95
N LYS A 37 3.77 11.95 12.13
CA LYS A 37 5.05 11.69 12.80
C LYS A 37 5.31 10.21 12.99
N ARG A 38 4.33 9.46 13.48
CA ARG A 38 4.46 8.01 13.71
C ARG A 38 4.58 7.23 12.41
N THR A 39 3.79 7.62 11.42
CA THR A 39 3.80 6.95 10.10
C THR A 39 5.12 7.19 9.40
N PHE A 40 5.60 8.42 9.35
CA PHE A 40 6.85 8.77 8.68
C PHE A 40 8.07 8.14 9.37
N GLU A 41 8.06 8.07 10.70
CA GLU A 41 9.12 7.39 11.44
C GLU A 41 9.12 5.87 11.16
N ALA A 42 7.96 5.23 11.14
CA ALA A 42 7.86 3.81 10.80
C ALA A 42 8.34 3.52 9.36
N LEU A 43 7.96 4.36 8.39
CA LEU A 43 8.42 4.25 7.01
C LEU A 43 9.94 4.46 6.89
N ARG A 44 10.48 5.47 7.59
CA ARG A 44 11.92 5.72 7.64
C ARG A 44 12.68 4.50 8.15
N LEU A 45 12.24 3.94 9.29
CA LEU A 45 12.86 2.75 9.87
C LEU A 45 12.78 1.52 8.94
N SER A 46 11.65 1.33 8.27
CA SER A 46 11.47 0.24 7.30
C SER A 46 12.43 0.38 6.11
N LEU A 47 12.61 1.59 5.60
CA LEU A 47 13.51 1.87 4.47
C LEU A 47 14.99 1.80 4.85
N GLU A 48 15.36 2.16 6.09
CA GLU A 48 16.76 2.15 6.54
C GLU A 48 17.24 0.78 7.01
N ASN A 49 16.38 0.01 7.68
CA ASN A 49 16.81 -1.17 8.42
C ASN A 49 16.37 -2.49 7.79
N SER A 50 15.46 -2.48 6.81
CA SER A 50 15.01 -3.72 6.17
C SER A 50 15.93 -4.14 5.04
N ASN A 51 16.37 -5.41 5.08
CA ASN A 51 17.07 -6.07 3.99
C ASN A 51 16.13 -6.97 3.15
N VAL A 52 14.85 -7.02 3.50
CA VAL A 52 13.84 -7.83 2.80
C VAL A 52 13.22 -6.99 1.68
N PRO A 53 13.43 -7.35 0.39
CA PRO A 53 12.97 -6.53 -0.74
C PRO A 53 11.49 -6.18 -0.69
N GLY A 54 10.62 -7.14 -0.36
CA GLY A 54 9.17 -6.91 -0.28
C GLY A 54 8.76 -5.89 0.79
N PHE A 55 9.46 -5.83 1.93
CA PHE A 55 9.20 -4.81 2.95
C PHE A 55 9.64 -3.42 2.50
N VAL A 56 10.81 -3.33 1.85
CA VAL A 56 11.30 -2.06 1.30
C VAL A 56 10.36 -1.56 0.20
N GLU A 57 9.90 -2.45 -0.67
CA GLU A 57 8.95 -2.12 -1.73
C GLU A 57 7.61 -1.63 -1.16
N SER A 58 7.05 -2.33 -0.18
CA SER A 58 5.81 -1.91 0.49
C SER A 58 5.96 -0.55 1.18
N ALA A 59 7.12 -0.28 1.77
CA ALA A 59 7.40 1.03 2.37
C ALA A 59 7.48 2.13 1.30
N LEU A 60 8.15 1.89 0.17
CA LEU A 60 8.21 2.82 -0.96
C LEU A 60 6.81 3.11 -1.54
N TYR A 61 6.00 2.06 -1.73
CA TYR A 61 4.60 2.20 -2.14
C TYR A 61 3.83 3.10 -1.17
N THR A 62 3.94 2.81 0.14
CA THR A 62 3.22 3.58 1.18
C THR A 62 3.67 5.04 1.22
N VAL A 63 4.96 5.34 1.00
CA VAL A 63 5.46 6.73 0.87
C VAL A 63 4.76 7.45 -0.28
N ALA A 64 4.69 6.82 -1.46
CA ALA A 64 4.05 7.42 -2.63
C ALA A 64 2.53 7.58 -2.40
N GLU A 65 1.88 6.60 -1.78
CA GLU A 65 0.46 6.68 -1.44
C GLU A 65 0.16 7.79 -0.41
N CYS A 66 1.01 7.94 0.61
CA CYS A 66 0.92 9.07 1.55
C CYS A 66 1.03 10.41 0.81
N LYS A 67 1.97 10.56 -0.12
CA LYS A 67 2.12 11.79 -0.91
C LYS A 67 0.88 12.08 -1.74
N ASN A 68 0.28 11.05 -2.34
CA ASN A 68 -0.96 11.20 -3.10
C ASN A 68 -2.13 11.65 -2.22
N ARG A 69 -2.28 11.06 -1.03
CA ARG A 69 -3.38 11.37 -0.09
C ARG A 69 -3.19 12.67 0.69
N TYR A 70 -1.95 13.02 0.98
CA TYR A 70 -1.58 14.16 1.83
C TYR A 70 -0.49 15.00 1.18
N PRO A 71 -0.74 15.63 0.02
CA PRO A 71 0.29 16.31 -0.78
C PRO A 71 0.96 17.48 -0.06
N GLY A 72 0.29 18.08 0.92
CA GLY A 72 0.78 19.25 1.67
C GLY A 72 1.74 18.94 2.82
N LEU A 73 2.03 17.66 3.13
CA LEU A 73 2.94 17.32 4.22
C LEU A 73 4.42 17.48 3.80
N ASP A 74 5.30 17.63 4.79
CA ASP A 74 6.74 17.70 4.57
C ASP A 74 7.36 16.32 4.42
N TYR A 75 7.73 15.96 3.19
CA TYR A 75 8.37 14.69 2.84
C TYR A 75 9.91 14.77 2.81
N SER A 76 10.53 15.88 3.18
CA SER A 76 11.98 16.09 3.05
C SER A 76 12.80 15.02 3.78
N GLY A 77 12.36 14.59 4.97
CA GLY A 77 12.98 13.51 5.73
C GLY A 77 12.91 12.15 5.03
N LEU A 78 11.74 11.79 4.51
CA LEU A 78 11.55 10.54 3.74
C LEU A 78 12.30 10.57 2.41
N LEU A 79 12.31 11.72 1.71
CA LEU A 79 13.03 11.89 0.45
C LEU A 79 14.53 11.58 0.61
N LYS A 80 15.16 12.01 1.70
CA LYS A 80 16.57 11.68 1.99
C LYS A 80 16.80 10.17 2.08
N VAL A 81 15.92 9.46 2.76
CA VAL A 81 16.03 8.01 2.93
C VAL A 81 15.72 7.26 1.64
N VAL A 82 14.68 7.67 0.91
CA VAL A 82 14.33 7.12 -0.41
C VAL A 82 15.51 7.27 -1.38
N ASN A 83 16.17 8.44 -1.42
CA ASN A 83 17.35 8.67 -2.24
C ASN A 83 18.52 7.74 -1.85
N LYS A 84 18.72 7.49 -0.56
CA LYS A 84 19.73 6.53 -0.09
C LYS A 84 19.42 5.11 -0.57
N VAL A 85 18.15 4.68 -0.54
CA VAL A 85 17.71 3.38 -1.07
C VAL A 85 17.95 3.33 -2.59
N ALA A 86 17.58 4.36 -3.34
CA ALA A 86 17.79 4.44 -4.79
C ALA A 86 19.26 4.30 -5.19
N GLN A 87 20.18 4.82 -4.38
CA GLN A 87 21.62 4.79 -4.67
C GLN A 87 22.31 3.51 -4.20
N ARG A 88 21.88 2.92 -3.08
CA ARG A 88 22.68 1.94 -2.34
C ARG A 88 22.04 0.57 -2.14
N ASN A 89 20.76 0.40 -2.43
CA ASN A 89 20.13 -0.91 -2.28
C ASN A 89 20.76 -1.93 -3.22
N SER A 90 21.03 -3.15 -2.75
CA SER A 90 21.63 -4.21 -3.56
C SER A 90 20.74 -4.67 -4.70
N ASN A 91 19.40 -4.63 -4.50
CA ASN A 91 18.42 -5.05 -5.49
C ASN A 91 18.15 -3.92 -6.52
N PRO A 92 18.45 -4.12 -7.81
CA PRO A 92 18.26 -3.10 -8.85
C PRO A 92 16.80 -2.71 -9.05
N ALA A 93 15.84 -3.63 -8.88
CA ALA A 93 14.42 -3.33 -8.98
C ALA A 93 13.98 -2.39 -7.85
N ILE A 94 14.47 -2.61 -6.64
CA ILE A 94 14.20 -1.71 -5.49
C ILE A 94 14.84 -0.34 -5.72
N ARG A 95 16.08 -0.29 -6.25
CA ARG A 95 16.72 1.00 -6.60
C ARG A 95 15.88 1.79 -7.59
N TYR A 96 15.39 1.12 -8.64
CA TYR A 96 14.54 1.74 -9.64
C TYR A 96 13.22 2.26 -9.05
N LYS A 97 12.51 1.45 -8.24
CA LYS A 97 11.28 1.86 -7.57
C LYS A 97 11.52 3.04 -6.61
N ALA A 98 12.63 3.02 -5.88
CA ALA A 98 13.02 4.14 -5.02
C ALA A 98 13.32 5.42 -5.81
N TYR A 99 13.98 5.31 -6.96
CA TYR A 99 14.19 6.44 -7.87
C TYR A 99 12.85 7.02 -8.34
N LEU A 100 11.90 6.20 -8.77
CA LEU A 100 10.56 6.65 -9.18
C LEU A 100 9.85 7.42 -8.05
N VAL A 101 9.89 6.89 -6.82
CA VAL A 101 9.29 7.55 -5.65
C VAL A 101 10.00 8.87 -5.34
N SER A 102 11.33 8.91 -5.43
CA SER A 102 12.09 10.15 -5.24
C SER A 102 11.67 11.23 -6.25
N MET A 103 11.58 10.87 -7.52
CA MET A 103 11.12 11.78 -8.58
C MET A 103 9.69 12.23 -8.34
N TYR A 104 8.80 11.32 -7.92
CA TYR A 104 7.43 11.65 -7.58
C TYR A 104 7.35 12.63 -6.39
N LEU A 105 8.10 12.41 -5.31
CA LEU A 105 8.13 13.31 -4.16
C LEU A 105 8.60 14.73 -4.55
N THR A 106 9.54 14.83 -5.48
CA THR A 106 10.12 16.10 -5.93
C THR A 106 9.19 16.84 -6.91
N HIS A 107 8.49 16.10 -7.79
CA HIS A 107 7.70 16.66 -8.90
C HIS A 107 6.19 16.42 -8.74
N ALA A 108 5.72 16.06 -7.55
CA ALA A 108 4.34 15.67 -7.28
C ALA A 108 3.23 16.60 -7.82
N PRO A 109 3.37 17.93 -7.85
CA PRO A 109 2.26 18.77 -8.34
C PRO A 109 1.86 18.47 -9.77
N THR A 110 2.70 17.77 -10.47
CA THR A 110 2.58 17.54 -11.90
C THR A 110 2.43 16.07 -12.29
N ILE A 111 2.56 15.15 -11.35
CA ILE A 111 2.34 13.71 -11.53
C ILE A 111 1.07 13.34 -10.78
N GLN A 112 0.05 12.90 -11.51
CA GLN A 112 -1.22 12.47 -10.93
C GLN A 112 -1.27 10.96 -10.88
N VAL A 113 -1.42 10.41 -9.70
CA VAL A 113 -1.53 8.96 -9.48
C VAL A 113 -2.94 8.63 -9.03
N THR A 114 -3.58 7.69 -9.71
CA THR A 114 -4.90 7.18 -9.34
C THR A 114 -4.72 5.88 -8.56
N PRO A 115 -5.12 5.85 -7.27
CA PRO A 115 -5.02 4.63 -6.47
C PRO A 115 -5.87 3.51 -7.06
N LYS A 116 -5.35 2.28 -7.05
CA LYS A 116 -6.08 1.06 -7.35
C LYS A 116 -6.17 0.21 -6.09
N THR A 117 -7.28 -0.46 -5.87
CA THR A 117 -7.56 -1.18 -4.61
C THR A 117 -7.38 -2.70 -4.72
N ASP A 118 -6.86 -3.20 -5.83
CA ASP A 118 -6.63 -4.63 -6.09
C ASP A 118 -5.21 -5.10 -5.74
N ALA A 119 -4.98 -6.40 -5.89
CA ALA A 119 -3.72 -7.05 -5.53
C ALA A 119 -2.49 -6.51 -6.31
N ASP A 120 -2.71 -5.93 -7.49
CA ASP A 120 -1.66 -5.37 -8.35
C ASP A 120 -1.38 -3.88 -8.08
N SER A 121 -1.91 -3.34 -6.98
CA SER A 121 -1.85 -1.90 -6.67
C SER A 121 -0.42 -1.33 -6.62
N HIS A 122 0.55 -2.11 -6.11
CA HIS A 122 1.94 -1.67 -6.00
C HIS A 122 2.58 -1.47 -7.39
N GLU A 123 2.53 -2.49 -8.23
CA GLU A 123 3.14 -2.43 -9.56
C GLU A 123 2.46 -1.38 -10.44
N TYR A 124 1.14 -1.27 -10.34
CA TYR A 124 0.36 -0.27 -11.05
C TYR A 124 0.75 1.16 -10.67
N LEU A 125 0.98 1.44 -9.39
CA LEU A 125 1.41 2.75 -8.91
C LEU A 125 2.78 3.14 -9.50
N PHE A 126 3.76 2.24 -9.40
CA PHE A 126 5.11 2.49 -9.92
C PHE A 126 5.09 2.68 -11.44
N LYS A 127 4.27 1.89 -12.14
CA LYS A 127 4.07 2.05 -13.59
C LYS A 127 3.49 3.42 -13.93
N GLN A 128 2.45 3.88 -13.25
CA GLN A 128 1.89 5.21 -13.50
C GLN A 128 2.91 6.32 -13.30
N ILE A 129 3.72 6.25 -12.24
CA ILE A 129 4.78 7.24 -11.99
C ILE A 129 5.80 7.20 -13.14
N ALA A 130 6.23 6.00 -13.56
CA ALA A 130 7.18 5.82 -14.66
C ALA A 130 6.67 6.39 -15.98
N ASP A 131 5.45 6.02 -16.37
CA ASP A 131 4.82 6.47 -17.61
C ASP A 131 4.71 8.01 -17.68
N GLN A 132 4.36 8.66 -16.57
CA GLN A 132 4.25 10.12 -16.54
C GLN A 132 5.60 10.82 -16.52
N LEU A 133 6.62 10.24 -15.89
CA LEU A 133 7.97 10.76 -15.96
C LEU A 133 8.53 10.66 -17.37
N GLU A 134 8.35 9.53 -18.05
CA GLU A 134 8.79 9.33 -19.44
C GLU A 134 8.15 10.36 -20.39
N GLN A 135 6.83 10.55 -20.33
CA GLN A 135 6.11 11.54 -21.13
C GLN A 135 6.69 12.95 -20.95
N ARG A 136 7.16 13.30 -19.74
CA ARG A 136 7.75 14.60 -19.45
C ARG A 136 9.15 14.78 -20.03
N PHE A 137 9.97 13.74 -19.92
CA PHE A 137 11.31 13.80 -20.53
C PHE A 137 11.19 13.96 -22.05
N LEU A 138 10.29 13.20 -22.70
CA LEU A 138 10.04 13.33 -24.14
C LEU A 138 9.49 14.73 -24.52
N ALA A 139 8.59 15.30 -23.71
CA ALA A 139 8.08 16.64 -23.94
C ALA A 139 9.16 17.73 -23.79
N TYR A 140 10.11 17.55 -22.87
CA TYR A 140 11.20 18.48 -22.65
C TYR A 140 12.23 18.44 -23.79
N ASP A 141 12.57 17.25 -24.27
CA ASP A 141 13.50 17.07 -25.40
C ASP A 141 12.91 17.58 -26.72
N GLY A 142 11.56 17.52 -26.88
CA GLY A 142 10.87 18.03 -28.07
C GLY A 142 10.75 19.57 -28.13
N VAL A 143 10.97 20.27 -27.02
CA VAL A 143 10.90 21.75 -26.95
C VAL A 143 12.25 22.42 -27.21
N ASN A 144 13.35 21.67 -27.34
CA ASN A 144 14.66 22.20 -27.66
C ASN A 144 15.15 21.82 -29.06
N PRO A 145 14.45 22.27 -30.17
CA PRO A 145 15.03 22.16 -31.48
C PRO A 145 16.06 23.28 -31.64
N ALA A 146 17.32 22.91 -31.46
CA ALA A 146 18.45 23.54 -32.14
C ALA A 146 18.51 25.08 -32.11
N ASN A 147 19.20 25.67 -31.15
CA ASN A 147 20.03 26.80 -31.45
C ASN A 147 21.28 26.28 -32.20
N GLY A 148 21.06 25.90 -33.46
CA GLY A 148 22.08 25.56 -34.44
C GLY A 148 21.94 26.51 -35.61
N THR A 149 22.52 27.66 -35.53
CA THR A 149 23.12 28.40 -36.65
C THR A 149 24.15 29.34 -36.09
#